data_dc413222f664288d956a4480127725d7
#
_entry.id   dc413222f664288d956a4480127725d7
#
_cell.length_a   1.000
_cell.length_b   1.000
_cell.length_c   1.000
_cell.angle_alpha   90.00
_cell.angle_beta   90.00
_cell.angle_gamma   90.00
#
_symmetry.space_group_name_H-M   'P 1'
#
loop_
_entity.id
_entity.type
_entity.pdbx_description
1 polymer ?
#
loop_
_entity_poly.entity_id
_entity_poly.type
_entity_poly.pdbx_seq_one_letter_code
_entity_poly.pdbx_strand_id
1 'polypeptide(L)'
;TMMRGAELKAFSNHHGIPIISISELAEVPLAQIKSSETRKETYEWSQLPLSNGKWIITSSHGSMGHIHAILSYGEISKEKVLVRIHSECLTGDVFGSKRCDCGPQLQEAIRLIEESGHGYVIYLRDHEGRGIGLAEKIRAYALQDSGQDTVEANLSIGQPIDDRTYEDAAEILHRLKVKSLTLLTNNPEKIAAIKATGISLTTAPLEVIANKHNQKYLETKRDKLNHALGAL
;
A
#
# COMPACT_ATOMS: atom_id res chain seq x y z
N THR A 1 30.68 9.67 -25.91
CA THR A 1 30.21 11.07 -25.67
C THR A 1 28.69 11.11 -25.80
N MET A 2 28.05 11.80 -24.91
CA MET A 2 26.59 11.96 -24.90
C MET A 2 26.19 12.90 -26.06
N MET A 3 25.26 12.49 -26.95
CA MET A 3 24.74 13.32 -28.04
C MET A 3 24.04 14.56 -27.47
N ARG A 4 24.25 15.71 -28.11
CA ARG A 4 23.66 17.00 -27.73
C ARG A 4 23.24 17.80 -28.93
N GLY A 5 22.30 18.73 -28.79
CA GLY A 5 21.91 19.69 -29.80
C GLY A 5 21.51 19.06 -31.13
N ALA A 6 22.22 19.40 -32.20
CA ALA A 6 21.91 18.97 -33.59
C ALA A 6 22.00 17.45 -33.76
N GLU A 7 22.96 16.78 -33.11
CA GLU A 7 23.12 15.32 -33.18
C GLU A 7 21.93 14.59 -32.56
N LEU A 8 21.44 15.09 -31.42
CA LEU A 8 20.27 14.52 -30.75
C LEU A 8 19.02 14.70 -31.61
N LYS A 9 18.89 15.85 -32.26
CA LYS A 9 17.77 16.15 -33.17
C LYS A 9 17.79 15.28 -34.43
N ALA A 10 18.96 15.03 -34.99
CA ALA A 10 19.13 14.10 -36.10
C ALA A 10 18.80 12.66 -35.71
N PHE A 11 19.24 12.22 -34.56
CA PHE A 11 18.91 10.90 -34.00
C PHE A 11 17.41 10.74 -33.79
N SER A 12 16.77 11.71 -33.16
CA SER A 12 15.32 11.74 -32.97
C SER A 12 14.56 11.58 -34.29
N ASN A 13 14.91 12.39 -35.30
CA ASN A 13 14.25 12.34 -36.59
C ASN A 13 14.48 11.00 -37.30
N HIS A 14 15.70 10.46 -37.24
CA HIS A 14 16.03 9.18 -37.87
C HIS A 14 15.27 8.01 -37.28
N HIS A 15 15.04 8.02 -35.96
CA HIS A 15 14.39 6.91 -35.21
C HIS A 15 12.92 7.16 -34.91
N GLY A 16 12.36 8.31 -35.27
CA GLY A 16 10.96 8.67 -34.94
C GLY A 16 10.70 8.80 -33.45
N ILE A 17 11.73 9.13 -32.65
CA ILE A 17 11.61 9.25 -31.17
C ILE A 17 11.43 10.74 -30.86
N PRO A 18 10.35 11.14 -30.17
CA PRO A 18 10.15 12.53 -29.76
C PRO A 18 11.21 13.01 -28.78
N ILE A 19 11.66 14.25 -28.89
CA ILE A 19 12.50 14.94 -27.93
C ILE A 19 11.61 15.85 -27.11
N ILE A 20 11.76 15.81 -25.81
CA ILE A 20 11.18 16.75 -24.87
C ILE A 20 12.29 17.30 -23.98
N SER A 21 12.28 18.59 -23.71
CA SER A 21 13.20 19.19 -22.74
C SER A 21 12.68 19.06 -21.31
N ILE A 22 13.61 19.06 -20.34
CA ILE A 22 13.24 19.05 -18.91
C ILE A 22 12.40 20.29 -18.56
N SER A 23 12.68 21.44 -19.16
CA SER A 23 11.89 22.67 -18.97
C SER A 23 10.46 22.52 -19.48
N GLU A 24 10.27 21.95 -20.67
CA GLU A 24 8.93 21.68 -21.21
C GLU A 24 8.17 20.67 -20.32
N LEU A 25 8.87 19.66 -19.82
CA LEU A 25 8.27 18.68 -18.91
C LEU A 25 7.84 19.31 -17.58
N ALA A 26 8.65 20.24 -17.04
CA ALA A 26 8.35 20.94 -15.80
C ALA A 26 7.17 21.93 -15.92
N GLU A 27 6.90 22.43 -17.14
CA GLU A 27 5.78 23.34 -17.41
C GLU A 27 4.44 22.60 -17.65
N VAL A 28 4.47 21.28 -17.84
CA VAL A 28 3.24 20.50 -18.00
C VAL A 28 2.55 20.37 -16.65
N PRO A 29 1.35 20.96 -16.45
CA PRO A 29 0.61 20.75 -15.22
C PRO A 29 0.36 19.25 -15.00
N LEU A 30 0.65 18.74 -13.80
CA LEU A 30 0.42 17.33 -13.43
C LEU A 30 -0.99 16.84 -13.80
N ALA A 31 -1.98 17.73 -13.73
CA ALA A 31 -3.36 17.46 -14.16
C ALA A 31 -3.51 17.22 -15.68
N GLN A 32 -2.53 17.59 -16.50
CA GLN A 32 -2.54 17.35 -17.95
C GLN A 32 -1.70 16.12 -18.35
N ILE A 33 -0.89 15.59 -17.45
CA ILE A 33 -0.29 14.28 -17.60
C ILE A 33 -1.42 13.26 -17.37
N LYS A 34 -2.43 13.28 -18.24
CA LYS A 34 -3.32 12.13 -18.36
C LYS A 34 -2.40 10.99 -18.76
N SER A 35 -2.26 10.04 -17.85
CA SER A 35 -1.75 8.71 -18.23
C SER A 35 -2.43 8.35 -19.54
N SER A 36 -1.64 8.24 -20.62
CA SER A 36 -2.10 7.87 -21.93
C SER A 36 -3.03 6.67 -21.78
N GLU A 37 -4.29 6.86 -22.21
CA GLU A 37 -5.37 5.89 -22.13
C GLU A 37 -5.68 5.43 -20.69
N THR A 38 -6.78 5.95 -20.17
CA THR A 38 -7.60 5.16 -19.26
C THR A 38 -7.91 3.85 -19.98
N ARG A 39 -6.99 2.87 -19.95
CA ARG A 39 -7.42 1.49 -20.10
C ARG A 39 -8.60 1.38 -19.18
N LYS A 40 -9.78 1.11 -19.71
CA LYS A 40 -10.87 0.62 -18.88
C LYS A 40 -10.29 -0.64 -18.25
N GLU A 41 -9.72 -0.50 -17.05
CA GLU A 41 -9.29 -1.66 -16.29
C GLU A 41 -10.56 -2.44 -15.95
N THR A 42 -10.91 -3.34 -16.84
CA THR A 42 -11.82 -4.42 -16.49
C THR A 42 -10.99 -5.37 -15.67
N TYR A 43 -11.27 -5.47 -14.39
CA TYR A 43 -10.59 -6.41 -13.51
C TYR A 43 -10.84 -7.83 -14.01
N GLU A 44 -9.77 -8.51 -14.40
CA GLU A 44 -9.80 -9.94 -14.68
C GLU A 44 -9.54 -10.68 -13.38
N TRP A 45 -10.55 -11.37 -12.90
CA TRP A 45 -10.51 -12.09 -11.65
C TRP A 45 -10.13 -13.55 -11.87
N SER A 46 -9.17 -14.03 -11.10
CA SER A 46 -8.74 -15.43 -11.08
C SER A 46 -9.00 -16.05 -9.71
N GLN A 47 -9.26 -17.36 -9.68
CA GLN A 47 -9.40 -18.08 -8.42
C GLN A 47 -8.09 -18.03 -7.64
N LEU A 48 -8.20 -17.78 -6.33
CA LEU A 48 -7.10 -17.85 -5.39
C LEU A 48 -7.49 -18.80 -4.25
N PRO A 49 -7.18 -20.09 -4.35
CA PRO A 49 -7.55 -21.06 -3.32
C PRO A 49 -6.80 -20.79 -2.01
N LEU A 50 -7.43 -20.07 -1.10
CA LEU A 50 -7.03 -19.95 0.29
C LEU A 50 -7.80 -20.97 1.16
N SER A 51 -7.85 -20.76 2.48
CA SER A 51 -8.38 -21.71 3.46
C SER A 51 -9.75 -22.33 3.12
N ASN A 52 -10.67 -21.58 2.48
CA ASN A 52 -12.02 -22.06 2.16
C ASN A 52 -12.41 -21.99 0.67
N GLY A 53 -11.45 -21.69 -0.22
CA GLY A 53 -11.57 -21.79 -1.67
C GLY A 53 -12.46 -20.76 -2.37
N LYS A 54 -12.96 -19.73 -1.68
CA LYS A 54 -13.88 -18.72 -2.26
C LYS A 54 -13.21 -17.38 -2.58
N TRP A 55 -11.91 -17.30 -2.43
CA TRP A 55 -11.15 -16.09 -2.77
C TRP A 55 -10.87 -16.01 -4.26
N ILE A 56 -10.93 -14.81 -4.78
CA ILE A 56 -10.47 -14.46 -6.11
C ILE A 56 -9.47 -13.31 -6.02
N ILE A 57 -8.60 -13.20 -7.00
CA ILE A 57 -7.55 -12.17 -7.05
C ILE A 57 -7.55 -11.47 -8.40
N THR A 58 -7.24 -10.19 -8.37
CA THR A 58 -6.89 -9.37 -9.53
C THR A 58 -5.75 -8.43 -9.18
N SER A 59 -5.25 -7.70 -10.16
CA SER A 59 -4.28 -6.62 -9.96
C SER A 59 -4.83 -5.28 -10.40
N SER A 60 -4.31 -4.20 -9.83
CA SER A 60 -4.59 -2.84 -10.24
C SER A 60 -3.29 -2.04 -10.38
N HIS A 61 -3.20 -1.25 -11.44
CA HIS A 61 -2.13 -0.29 -11.56
C HIS A 61 -2.40 0.90 -10.65
N GLY A 62 -1.43 1.23 -9.82
CA GLY A 62 -1.39 2.43 -9.00
C GLY A 62 -0.61 3.55 -9.67
N SER A 63 -0.41 4.61 -8.94
CA SER A 63 0.48 5.71 -9.28
C SER A 63 1.92 5.21 -9.45
N MET A 64 2.77 5.97 -10.14
CA MET A 64 4.20 5.67 -10.30
C MET A 64 4.52 4.30 -10.95
N GLY A 65 3.55 3.63 -11.56
CA GLY A 65 3.73 2.32 -12.19
C GLY A 65 3.71 1.13 -11.23
N HIS A 66 3.35 1.33 -9.99
CA HIS A 66 3.18 0.25 -9.01
C HIS A 66 2.02 -0.68 -9.40
N ILE A 67 2.12 -1.95 -9.05
CA ILE A 67 1.06 -2.93 -9.29
C ILE A 67 0.64 -3.51 -7.93
N HIS A 68 -0.61 -3.26 -7.57
CA HIS A 68 -1.19 -3.74 -6.33
C HIS A 68 -2.02 -5.01 -6.55
N ALA A 69 -2.18 -5.82 -5.52
CA ALA A 69 -3.05 -6.97 -5.55
C ALA A 69 -4.37 -6.66 -4.83
N ILE A 70 -5.48 -7.12 -5.41
CA ILE A 70 -6.80 -7.01 -4.81
C ILE A 70 -7.36 -8.42 -4.67
N LEU A 71 -7.64 -8.83 -3.43
CA LEU A 71 -8.31 -10.07 -3.13
C LEU A 71 -9.77 -9.76 -2.82
N SER A 72 -10.68 -10.55 -3.36
CA SER A 72 -12.11 -10.48 -3.06
C SER A 72 -12.61 -11.81 -2.53
N TYR A 73 -13.46 -11.76 -1.54
CA TYR A 73 -14.13 -12.91 -0.96
C TYR A 73 -15.64 -12.80 -1.11
N GLY A 74 -16.27 -13.91 -1.48
CA GLY A 74 -17.71 -13.99 -1.61
C GLY A 74 -18.27 -13.21 -2.79
N GLU A 75 -19.55 -12.82 -2.71
CA GLU A 75 -20.18 -12.01 -3.74
C GLU A 75 -19.63 -10.59 -3.72
N ILE A 76 -19.34 -10.05 -4.92
CA ILE A 76 -18.82 -8.69 -5.06
C ILE A 76 -19.92 -7.68 -4.69
N SER A 77 -19.82 -7.12 -3.48
CA SER A 77 -20.73 -6.10 -2.98
C SER A 77 -20.14 -4.70 -3.14
N LYS A 78 -21.03 -3.70 -3.21
CA LYS A 78 -20.66 -2.28 -3.26
C LYS A 78 -21.00 -1.53 -1.97
N GLU A 79 -21.76 -2.14 -1.10
CA GLU A 79 -22.26 -1.53 0.13
C GLU A 79 -21.93 -2.40 1.35
N LYS A 80 -21.63 -1.74 2.46
CA LYS A 80 -21.26 -2.37 3.74
C LYS A 80 -20.13 -3.39 3.61
N VAL A 81 -19.16 -3.10 2.74
CA VAL A 81 -18.06 -4.02 2.43
C VAL A 81 -17.04 -4.00 3.54
N LEU A 82 -16.61 -5.16 4.02
CA LEU A 82 -15.48 -5.24 4.93
C LEU A 82 -14.18 -5.16 4.15
N VAL A 83 -13.32 -4.19 4.49
CA VAL A 83 -12.11 -3.89 3.71
C VAL A 83 -10.88 -3.85 4.60
N ARG A 84 -9.83 -4.53 4.17
CA ARG A 84 -8.47 -4.35 4.68
C ARG A 84 -7.61 -3.68 3.62
N ILE A 85 -7.02 -2.54 3.93
CA ILE A 85 -5.90 -1.97 3.19
C ILE A 85 -4.64 -2.42 3.89
N HIS A 86 -3.90 -3.33 3.25
CA HIS A 86 -2.68 -3.92 3.79
C HIS A 86 -1.45 -3.35 3.09
N SER A 87 -0.52 -2.81 3.86
CA SER A 87 0.78 -2.35 3.36
C SER A 87 1.76 -3.51 3.37
N GLU A 88 2.38 -3.78 2.24
CA GLU A 88 3.38 -4.86 2.04
C GLU A 88 4.42 -4.89 3.15
N CYS A 89 4.70 -6.08 3.63
CA CYS A 89 5.77 -6.37 4.58
C CYS A 89 6.33 -7.78 4.35
N LEU A 90 7.29 -7.91 3.45
CA LEU A 90 7.87 -9.20 3.05
C LEU A 90 8.26 -10.06 4.26
N THR A 91 8.94 -9.46 5.23
CA THR A 91 9.42 -10.20 6.40
C THR A 91 8.29 -10.71 7.30
N GLY A 92 7.20 -9.93 7.45
CA GLY A 92 6.05 -10.32 8.26
C GLY A 92 5.08 -11.22 7.51
N ASP A 93 4.74 -10.85 6.28
CA ASP A 93 3.67 -11.50 5.51
C ASP A 93 4.11 -12.85 4.93
N VAL A 94 5.38 -12.95 4.47
CA VAL A 94 5.92 -14.14 3.80
C VAL A 94 6.78 -15.00 4.73
N PHE A 95 7.71 -14.37 5.46
CA PHE A 95 8.65 -15.11 6.31
C PHE A 95 8.16 -15.30 7.74
N GLY A 96 7.01 -14.74 8.12
CA GLY A 96 6.44 -14.89 9.45
C GLY A 96 7.28 -14.27 10.56
N SER A 97 8.03 -13.20 10.25
CA SER A 97 8.84 -12.48 11.23
C SER A 97 7.97 -11.97 12.39
N LYS A 98 8.42 -12.22 13.61
CA LYS A 98 7.75 -11.77 14.83
C LYS A 98 8.14 -10.35 15.26
N ARG A 99 8.99 -9.64 14.49
CA ARG A 99 9.37 -8.24 14.76
C ARG A 99 8.23 -7.25 14.59
N CYS A 100 7.24 -7.59 13.77
CA CYS A 100 6.06 -6.76 13.51
C CYS A 100 4.79 -7.57 13.67
N ASP A 101 3.66 -6.92 13.50
CA ASP A 101 2.33 -7.49 13.53
C ASP A 101 1.70 -7.69 12.14
N CYS A 102 2.45 -7.44 11.05
CA CYS A 102 1.90 -7.39 9.68
C CYS A 102 1.29 -8.73 9.25
N GLY A 103 2.06 -9.82 9.31
CA GLY A 103 1.56 -11.15 8.94
C GLY A 103 0.31 -11.57 9.74
N PRO A 104 0.34 -11.54 11.08
CA PRO A 104 -0.84 -11.78 11.89
C PRO A 104 -2.03 -10.89 11.55
N GLN A 105 -1.83 -9.60 11.29
CA GLN A 105 -2.90 -8.69 10.86
C GLN A 105 -3.50 -9.08 9.50
N LEU A 106 -2.67 -9.52 8.55
CA LEU A 106 -3.16 -9.98 7.26
C LEU A 106 -4.04 -11.22 7.41
N GLN A 107 -3.58 -12.20 8.19
CA GLN A 107 -4.32 -13.43 8.44
C GLN A 107 -5.64 -13.16 9.18
N GLU A 108 -5.61 -12.30 10.18
CA GLU A 108 -6.82 -11.92 10.93
C GLU A 108 -7.82 -11.17 10.06
N ALA A 109 -7.35 -10.29 9.16
CA ALA A 109 -8.23 -9.61 8.22
C ALA A 109 -8.89 -10.59 7.24
N ILE A 110 -8.15 -11.58 6.73
CA ILE A 110 -8.68 -12.66 5.89
C ILE A 110 -9.78 -13.41 6.65
N ARG A 111 -9.50 -13.85 7.88
CA ARG A 111 -10.46 -14.57 8.73
C ARG A 111 -11.75 -13.77 8.96
N LEU A 112 -11.64 -12.49 9.34
CA LEU A 112 -12.79 -11.62 9.58
C LEU A 112 -13.63 -11.39 8.32
N ILE A 113 -12.98 -11.25 7.15
CA ILE A 113 -13.68 -11.12 5.88
C ILE A 113 -14.41 -12.42 5.51
N GLU A 114 -13.80 -13.57 5.75
CA GLU A 114 -14.45 -14.88 5.56
C GLU A 114 -15.68 -15.03 6.44
N GLU A 115 -15.60 -14.65 7.71
CA GLU A 115 -16.72 -14.66 8.66
C GLU A 115 -17.84 -13.68 8.26
N SER A 116 -17.50 -12.53 7.70
CA SER A 116 -18.48 -11.55 7.23
C SER A 116 -19.21 -12.01 5.96
N GLY A 117 -18.68 -13.02 5.26
CA GLY A 117 -19.23 -13.56 4.02
C GLY A 117 -18.84 -12.81 2.74
N HIS A 118 -18.32 -11.59 2.83
CA HIS A 118 -17.84 -10.82 1.67
C HIS A 118 -16.90 -9.69 2.07
N GLY A 119 -15.95 -9.35 1.21
CA GLY A 119 -15.03 -8.24 1.45
C GLY A 119 -13.82 -8.22 0.54
N TYR A 120 -12.94 -7.24 0.80
CA TYR A 120 -11.71 -7.03 0.04
C TYR A 120 -10.48 -6.94 0.93
N VAL A 121 -9.37 -7.51 0.45
CA VAL A 121 -8.03 -7.14 0.89
C VAL A 121 -7.36 -6.40 -0.27
N ILE A 122 -7.01 -5.13 -0.06
CA ILE A 122 -6.20 -4.33 -0.98
C ILE A 122 -4.77 -4.40 -0.46
N TYR A 123 -3.92 -5.15 -1.15
CA TYR A 123 -2.52 -5.34 -0.79
C TYR A 123 -1.66 -4.33 -1.57
N LEU A 124 -1.24 -3.28 -0.86
CA LEU A 124 -0.42 -2.22 -1.44
C LEU A 124 1.04 -2.65 -1.46
N ARG A 125 1.58 -2.84 -2.65
CA ARG A 125 3.00 -3.08 -2.89
C ARG A 125 3.77 -1.76 -2.84
N ASP A 126 5.10 -1.88 -2.74
CA ASP A 126 6.01 -0.74 -2.58
C ASP A 126 5.83 0.06 -1.26
N HIS A 127 5.12 -0.54 -0.28
CA HIS A 127 4.96 -0.01 1.08
C HIS A 127 5.94 -0.64 2.09
N GLU A 128 6.90 -1.44 1.59
CA GLU A 128 7.90 -2.12 2.42
C GLU A 128 8.70 -1.12 3.27
N GLY A 129 8.89 -1.45 4.55
CA GLY A 129 9.62 -0.57 5.47
C GLY A 129 8.97 0.81 5.68
N ARG A 130 7.66 0.96 5.46
CA ARG A 130 6.92 2.22 5.41
C ARG A 130 7.30 3.09 4.20
N GLY A 131 7.49 2.47 3.05
CA GLY A 131 7.82 3.14 1.80
C GLY A 131 9.32 3.31 1.53
N ILE A 132 10.20 3.02 2.49
CA ILE A 132 11.66 3.16 2.28
C ILE A 132 12.29 1.97 1.53
N GLY A 133 11.52 0.91 1.31
CA GLY A 133 11.95 -0.28 0.61
C GLY A 133 12.68 -1.30 1.49
N LEU A 134 12.87 -2.51 0.93
CA LEU A 134 13.42 -3.65 1.68
C LEU A 134 14.86 -3.42 2.12
N ALA A 135 15.71 -2.84 1.27
CA ALA A 135 17.12 -2.65 1.59
C ALA A 135 17.32 -1.73 2.81
N GLU A 136 16.64 -0.58 2.80
CA GLU A 136 16.73 0.37 3.91
C GLU A 136 16.05 -0.16 5.17
N LYS A 137 14.98 -0.93 5.05
CA LYS A 137 14.37 -1.63 6.17
C LYS A 137 15.35 -2.59 6.86
N ILE A 138 16.14 -3.36 6.09
CA ILE A 138 17.14 -4.27 6.67
C ILE A 138 18.24 -3.48 7.37
N ARG A 139 18.67 -2.34 6.82
CA ARG A 139 19.62 -1.43 7.49
C ARG A 139 19.05 -0.89 8.80
N ALA A 140 17.79 -0.45 8.80
CA ALA A 140 17.09 -0.01 10.01
C ALA A 140 17.00 -1.14 11.05
N TYR A 141 16.76 -2.39 10.63
CA TYR A 141 16.77 -3.53 11.54
C TYR A 141 18.12 -3.73 12.26
N ALA A 142 19.24 -3.57 11.56
CA ALA A 142 20.57 -3.66 12.18
C ALA A 142 20.77 -2.58 13.27
N LEU A 143 20.26 -1.37 13.06
CA LEU A 143 20.28 -0.31 14.06
C LEU A 143 19.34 -0.60 15.24
N GLN A 144 18.18 -1.18 14.98
CA GLN A 144 17.25 -1.62 16.03
C GLN A 144 17.88 -2.73 16.89
N ASP A 145 18.64 -3.64 16.30
CA ASP A 145 19.40 -4.67 17.04
C ASP A 145 20.46 -4.06 17.97
N SER A 146 20.94 -2.86 17.66
CA SER A 146 21.85 -2.08 18.51
C SER A 146 21.15 -1.19 19.54
N GLY A 147 19.78 -1.23 19.60
CA GLY A 147 18.99 -0.59 20.66
C GLY A 147 18.11 0.58 20.22
N GLN A 148 18.23 1.08 18.98
CA GLN A 148 17.37 2.15 18.46
C GLN A 148 15.92 1.67 18.31
N ASP A 149 14.95 2.58 18.42
CA ASP A 149 13.59 2.27 18.01
C ASP A 149 13.39 2.45 16.49
N THR A 150 12.20 2.13 15.98
CA THR A 150 11.93 2.17 14.53
C THR A 150 12.04 3.58 13.95
N VAL A 151 11.65 4.61 14.70
CA VAL A 151 11.71 6.02 14.25
C VAL A 151 13.16 6.50 14.22
N GLU A 152 13.90 6.26 15.30
CA GLU A 152 15.31 6.61 15.42
C GLU A 152 16.15 5.92 14.34
N ALA A 153 15.89 4.63 14.09
CA ALA A 153 16.62 3.87 13.08
C ALA A 153 16.40 4.44 11.66
N ASN A 154 15.16 4.79 11.29
CA ASN A 154 14.87 5.41 9.99
C ASN A 154 15.58 6.75 9.85
N LEU A 155 15.49 7.63 10.84
CA LEU A 155 16.17 8.93 10.83
C LEU A 155 17.69 8.79 10.74
N SER A 156 18.28 7.82 11.44
CA SER A 156 19.72 7.56 11.44
C SER A 156 20.26 7.14 10.07
N ILE A 157 19.44 6.52 9.22
CA ILE A 157 19.80 6.16 7.84
C ILE A 157 19.38 7.24 6.81
N GLY A 158 18.88 8.40 7.27
CA GLY A 158 18.45 9.50 6.39
C GLY A 158 17.13 9.25 5.70
N GLN A 159 16.29 8.37 6.21
CA GLN A 159 14.98 8.04 5.64
C GLN A 159 13.84 8.70 6.42
N PRO A 160 12.70 8.99 5.77
CA PRO A 160 11.52 9.49 6.45
C PRO A 160 10.97 8.46 7.46
N ILE A 161 10.19 8.93 8.41
CA ILE A 161 9.52 8.07 9.40
C ILE A 161 8.47 7.20 8.73
N ASP A 162 7.71 7.77 7.80
CA ASP A 162 6.71 7.10 6.97
C ASP A 162 6.58 7.87 5.65
N ASP A 163 6.75 7.18 4.53
CA ASP A 163 6.67 7.73 3.16
C ASP A 163 5.48 7.13 2.38
N ARG A 164 4.63 6.39 3.08
CA ARG A 164 3.49 5.73 2.43
C ARG A 164 2.38 6.72 2.16
N THR A 165 1.74 6.54 1.03
CA THR A 165 0.50 7.21 0.66
C THR A 165 -0.61 6.17 0.46
N TYR A 166 -1.87 6.60 0.50
CA TYR A 166 -3.00 5.68 0.41
C TYR A 166 -3.97 6.06 -0.71
N GLU A 167 -3.57 6.97 -1.60
CA GLU A 167 -4.34 7.42 -2.74
C GLU A 167 -4.65 6.27 -3.70
N ASP A 168 -3.69 5.35 -3.92
CA ASP A 168 -3.92 4.18 -4.76
C ASP A 168 -5.02 3.27 -4.21
N ALA A 169 -5.08 3.09 -2.88
CA ALA A 169 -6.17 2.34 -2.25
C ALA A 169 -7.52 3.03 -2.43
N ALA A 170 -7.55 4.35 -2.31
CA ALA A 170 -8.74 5.16 -2.54
C ALA A 170 -9.24 5.03 -3.98
N GLU A 171 -8.34 5.13 -4.96
CA GLU A 171 -8.63 4.96 -6.38
C GLU A 171 -9.14 3.54 -6.69
N ILE A 172 -8.52 2.50 -6.13
CA ILE A 172 -8.97 1.12 -6.26
C ILE A 172 -10.41 0.96 -5.76
N LEU A 173 -10.74 1.49 -4.58
CA LEU A 173 -12.10 1.43 -4.04
C LEU A 173 -13.11 2.16 -4.95
N HIS A 174 -12.70 3.28 -5.53
CA HIS A 174 -13.50 4.02 -6.50
C HIS A 174 -13.78 3.19 -7.77
N ARG A 175 -12.75 2.55 -8.33
CA ARG A 175 -12.85 1.66 -9.51
C ARG A 175 -13.71 0.42 -9.23
N LEU A 176 -13.65 -0.12 -8.01
CA LEU A 176 -14.52 -1.19 -7.53
C LEU A 176 -15.96 -0.71 -7.29
N LYS A 177 -16.21 0.61 -7.38
CA LYS A 177 -17.50 1.27 -7.16
C LYS A 177 -18.06 1.02 -5.76
N VAL A 178 -17.18 0.93 -4.76
CA VAL A 178 -17.57 0.79 -3.36
C VAL A 178 -18.25 2.07 -2.89
N LYS A 179 -19.45 1.98 -2.33
CA LYS A 179 -20.23 3.12 -1.83
C LYS A 179 -20.15 3.27 -0.32
N SER A 180 -20.06 2.15 0.38
CA SER A 180 -19.90 2.14 1.82
C SER A 180 -19.06 0.95 2.29
N LEU A 181 -18.23 1.18 3.30
CA LEU A 181 -17.32 0.14 3.82
C LEU A 181 -17.08 0.26 5.32
N THR A 182 -16.67 -0.86 5.90
CA THR A 182 -16.02 -0.92 7.21
C THR A 182 -14.55 -1.20 7.00
N LEU A 183 -13.68 -0.27 7.39
CA LEU A 183 -12.24 -0.40 7.24
C LEU A 183 -11.61 -1.05 8.47
N LEU A 184 -10.96 -2.19 8.28
CA LEU A 184 -10.19 -2.89 9.30
C LEU A 184 -8.83 -2.20 9.47
N THR A 185 -8.72 -1.28 10.42
CA THR A 185 -7.48 -0.51 10.63
C THR A 185 -7.43 0.18 11.99
N ASN A 186 -6.20 0.39 12.48
CA ASN A 186 -5.88 1.24 13.62
C ASN A 186 -5.04 2.46 13.17
N ASN A 187 -4.79 2.62 11.86
CA ASN A 187 -3.97 3.69 11.31
C ASN A 187 -4.84 4.91 10.92
N PRO A 188 -4.64 6.09 11.55
CA PRO A 188 -5.41 7.29 11.26
C PRO A 188 -5.22 7.81 9.82
N GLU A 189 -4.04 7.62 9.22
CA GLU A 189 -3.77 8.07 7.85
C GLU A 189 -4.60 7.29 6.82
N LYS A 190 -4.77 5.99 6.99
CA LYS A 190 -5.67 5.19 6.15
C LYS A 190 -7.11 5.67 6.25
N ILE A 191 -7.55 6.01 7.47
CA ILE A 191 -8.89 6.54 7.70
C ILE A 191 -9.05 7.89 6.99
N ALA A 192 -8.06 8.77 7.11
CA ALA A 192 -8.08 10.09 6.49
C ALA A 192 -8.14 10.00 4.95
N ALA A 193 -7.29 9.14 4.35
CA ALA A 193 -7.26 8.93 2.91
C ALA A 193 -8.61 8.43 2.35
N ILE A 194 -9.25 7.49 3.03
CA ILE A 194 -10.54 6.98 2.57
C ILE A 194 -11.68 7.97 2.85
N LYS A 195 -11.66 8.69 3.95
CA LYS A 195 -12.63 9.78 4.21
C LYS A 195 -12.61 10.85 3.13
N ALA A 196 -11.43 11.19 2.61
CA ALA A 196 -11.28 12.19 1.56
C ALA A 196 -11.96 11.80 0.23
N THR A 197 -12.26 10.52 0.00
CA THR A 197 -12.98 10.05 -1.20
C THR A 197 -14.48 10.31 -1.18
N GLY A 198 -15.06 10.62 -0.01
CA GLY A 198 -16.51 10.72 0.18
C GLY A 198 -17.23 9.37 0.30
N ILE A 199 -16.52 8.24 0.26
CA ILE A 199 -17.12 6.92 0.51
C ILE A 199 -17.62 6.87 1.98
N SER A 200 -18.81 6.35 2.18
CA SER A 200 -19.37 6.15 3.53
C SER A 200 -18.50 5.16 4.31
N LEU A 201 -17.83 5.63 5.36
CA LEU A 201 -16.81 4.91 6.10
C LEU A 201 -17.19 4.68 7.55
N THR A 202 -17.16 3.42 7.97
CA THR A 202 -17.01 3.02 9.36
C THR A 202 -15.65 2.37 9.56
N THR A 203 -15.18 2.29 10.80
CA THR A 203 -13.90 1.66 11.13
C THR A 203 -14.10 0.57 12.16
N ALA A 204 -13.32 -0.49 12.03
CA ALA A 204 -13.21 -1.52 13.05
C ALA A 204 -11.73 -1.75 13.38
N PRO A 205 -11.38 -1.91 14.66
CA PRO A 205 -10.00 -2.18 15.05
C PRO A 205 -9.56 -3.53 14.47
N LEU A 206 -8.27 -3.62 14.16
CA LEU A 206 -7.62 -4.86 13.80
C LEU A 206 -6.43 -5.05 14.72
N GLU A 207 -6.69 -5.68 15.84
CA GLU A 207 -5.69 -5.93 16.88
C GLU A 207 -5.22 -7.37 16.82
N VAL A 208 -3.95 -7.55 17.06
CA VAL A 208 -3.32 -8.87 17.22
C VAL A 208 -2.52 -8.86 18.51
N ILE A 209 -2.43 -10.02 19.14
CA ILE A 209 -1.77 -10.16 20.42
C ILE A 209 -0.28 -9.80 20.28
N ALA A 210 0.19 -8.89 21.13
CA ALA A 210 1.59 -8.54 21.22
C ALA A 210 2.43 -9.76 21.67
N ASN A 211 3.67 -9.79 21.23
CA ASN A 211 4.64 -10.79 21.66
C ASN A 211 5.96 -10.12 22.08
N LYS A 212 6.83 -10.85 22.76
CA LYS A 212 8.11 -10.32 23.25
C LYS A 212 9.03 -9.69 22.20
N HIS A 213 8.82 -9.97 20.93
CA HIS A 213 9.65 -9.46 19.84
C HIS A 213 9.07 -8.22 19.17
N ASN A 214 7.75 -7.98 19.24
CA ASN A 214 7.09 -6.84 18.61
C ASN A 214 6.54 -5.80 19.59
N GLN A 215 6.67 -6.00 20.88
CA GLN A 215 6.14 -5.09 21.89
C GLN A 215 6.64 -3.66 21.69
N LYS A 216 7.97 -3.45 21.60
CA LYS A 216 8.57 -2.13 21.31
C LYS A 216 8.06 -1.52 20.00
N TYR A 217 7.87 -2.34 18.98
CA TYR A 217 7.35 -1.90 17.69
C TYR A 217 5.90 -1.40 17.81
N LEU A 218 5.05 -2.10 18.56
CA LEU A 218 3.66 -1.70 18.80
C LEU A 218 3.57 -0.46 19.70
N GLU A 219 4.42 -0.35 20.72
CA GLU A 219 4.56 0.86 21.54
C GLU A 219 4.93 2.07 20.66
N THR A 220 5.90 1.92 19.75
CA THR A 220 6.27 2.99 18.80
C THR A 220 5.10 3.37 17.89
N LYS A 221 4.31 2.40 17.41
CA LYS A 221 3.10 2.68 16.62
C LYS A 221 2.08 3.49 17.41
N ARG A 222 1.83 3.13 18.66
CA ARG A 222 0.89 3.83 19.54
C ARG A 222 1.38 5.22 19.89
N ASP A 223 2.62 5.33 20.40
CA ASP A 223 3.11 6.52 21.08
C ASP A 223 3.68 7.57 20.10
N LYS A 224 4.29 7.13 19.00
CA LYS A 224 4.92 8.03 18.02
C LYS A 224 4.15 8.18 16.70
N LEU A 225 3.23 7.26 16.38
CA LEU A 225 2.50 7.25 15.09
C LEU A 225 0.97 7.30 15.26
N ASN A 226 0.49 7.59 16.47
CA ASN A 226 -0.93 7.79 16.79
C ASN A 226 -1.85 6.65 16.35
N HIS A 227 -1.35 5.41 16.30
CA HIS A 227 -2.21 4.27 16.04
C HIS A 227 -3.14 4.01 17.23
N ALA A 228 -4.42 3.77 16.94
CA ALA A 228 -5.40 3.40 17.96
C ALA A 228 -5.19 1.95 18.39
N LEU A 229 -4.22 1.72 19.25
CA LEU A 229 -3.94 0.41 19.85
C LEU A 229 -4.38 0.43 21.32
N GLY A 230 -5.02 -0.65 21.78
CA GLY A 230 -5.38 -0.84 23.17
C GLY A 230 -4.16 -1.05 24.08
N ALA A 231 -4.40 -1.59 25.29
CA ALA A 231 -3.31 -1.97 26.20
C ALA A 231 -2.46 -3.09 25.57
N LEU A 232 -1.16 -2.86 25.46
CA LEU A 232 -0.16 -3.77 24.89
C LEU A 232 0.44 -4.67 25.96
#